data_ec458c2e7bcb6ab619c5415d6f302176
#
_entry.id   ec458c2e7bcb6ab619c5415d6f302176
#
_cell.length_a   1.000
_cell.length_b   1.000
_cell.length_c   1.000
_cell.angle_alpha   90.00
_cell.angle_beta   90.00
_cell.angle_gamma   90.00
#
_symmetry.space_group_name_H-M   'P 1'
#
loop_
_entity.id
_entity.type
_entity.pdbx_description
1 polymer ?
#
loop_
_entity_poly.entity_id
_entity_poly.type
_entity_poly.pdbx_seq_one_letter_code
_entity_poly.pdbx_strand_id
1 'polypeptide(L)'
;MWIRVGVAVSAIFIIGGCNQNQAIPAIEKLKPCTGYDTPVDAYCGTLTVYENRVAKQGRQIDLNIVVLPAISSDAKADPLFFLAGGPGQGAAKLAKVVREIFQRVQTDRDIVLVDQRGTGKSNPLDCISDDDSLQGLMETNEQTIAKLKACQAKYDADLTLYTTPIAMDDLDDVRAYLGYDKINVYGGSYGTRAALVYMRQHGDRVRTAILDGVAPPNMRLPLYFPRDTQRAFELLAKDCAADDGCNKAYPNLLERMRALIDRLDKNPPTVTVTHPRTGERADVRIDARVLANVIVSTLYSPIMATLVPAIVAAAEKNDFQSMLALAGMGGAGDEPNMSIGMQLSVICAEDAPKNTPDDLQKGSESTLFGKYVMSIQQQACAFWPRGTVDDSFYEPVKSDIPTLVLSGEVDPVTPPTWGEQTAATLSQSKHIVIAGTGHTAGSTGCGQRLIREFIEEGSTANLDTSCVDKVRRPAFFVSPAGPDPNRTGSAKGKPPAGQGPQ
;
A
#
# COMPACT_ATOMS: atom_id res chain seq x y z
N MET A 1 10.44 -94.34 5.75
CA MET A 1 9.22 -93.59 5.40
C MET A 1 9.17 -92.35 6.27
N TRP A 2 9.76 -91.29 5.79
CA TRP A 2 9.92 -90.02 6.56
C TRP A 2 9.02 -88.95 5.87
N ILE A 3 8.06 -88.48 6.61
CA ILE A 3 7.14 -87.43 6.16
C ILE A 3 7.80 -86.09 6.52
N ARG A 4 8.07 -85.22 5.51
CA ARG A 4 8.47 -83.85 5.71
C ARG A 4 7.25 -82.96 5.73
N VAL A 5 7.01 -82.31 6.89
CA VAL A 5 6.03 -81.24 7.04
C VAL A 5 6.68 -79.93 6.61
N GLY A 6 6.14 -79.38 5.53
CA GLY A 6 6.52 -78.03 5.10
C GLY A 6 5.68 -76.97 5.79
N VAL A 7 6.36 -76.05 6.51
CA VAL A 7 5.72 -74.83 7.09
C VAL A 7 5.80 -73.73 6.04
N ALA A 8 4.62 -73.34 5.55
CA ALA A 8 4.50 -72.14 4.69
C ALA A 8 4.42 -70.91 5.59
N VAL A 9 5.45 -70.02 5.51
CA VAL A 9 5.46 -68.73 6.14
C VAL A 9 4.81 -67.75 5.17
N SER A 10 3.56 -67.32 5.42
CA SER A 10 2.90 -66.25 4.69
C SER A 10 3.44 -64.91 5.20
N ALA A 11 4.24 -64.24 4.39
CA ALA A 11 4.66 -62.86 4.63
C ALA A 11 3.48 -61.92 4.28
N ILE A 12 2.85 -61.37 5.32
CA ILE A 12 1.89 -60.27 5.15
C ILE A 12 2.67 -58.99 4.89
N PHE A 13 2.69 -58.52 3.63
CA PHE A 13 3.13 -57.16 3.31
C PHE A 13 2.03 -56.22 3.77
N ILE A 14 2.28 -55.54 4.90
CA ILE A 14 1.52 -54.35 5.28
C ILE A 14 2.00 -53.23 4.34
N ILE A 15 1.26 -52.98 3.28
CA ILE A 15 1.41 -51.75 2.48
C ILE A 15 0.90 -50.61 3.37
N GLY A 16 1.81 -49.98 4.07
CA GLY A 16 1.56 -48.72 4.74
C GLY A 16 1.20 -47.69 3.68
N GLY A 17 -0.10 -47.41 3.55
CA GLY A 17 -0.57 -46.30 2.72
C GLY A 17 0.03 -45.01 3.27
N CYS A 18 1.01 -44.44 2.56
CA CYS A 18 1.35 -43.05 2.71
C CYS A 18 0.08 -42.25 2.43
N ASN A 19 -0.50 -41.71 3.47
CA ASN A 19 -1.56 -40.72 3.37
C ASN A 19 -0.96 -39.47 2.73
N GLN A 20 -0.91 -39.45 1.40
CA GLN A 20 -0.60 -38.26 0.64
C GLN A 20 -1.83 -37.35 0.66
N ASN A 21 -2.05 -36.64 1.76
CA ASN A 21 -2.79 -35.40 1.72
C ASN A 21 -1.85 -34.34 1.13
N GLN A 22 -1.50 -34.49 -0.12
CA GLN A 22 -0.87 -33.43 -0.89
C GLN A 22 -1.94 -32.45 -1.34
N ALA A 23 -2.02 -31.35 -0.64
CA ALA A 23 -2.67 -30.16 -1.15
C ALA A 23 -1.80 -29.61 -2.33
N ILE A 24 -2.05 -30.07 -3.53
CA ILE A 24 -1.61 -29.41 -4.77
C ILE A 24 -2.83 -29.20 -5.64
N PRO A 25 -3.69 -28.26 -5.32
CA PRO A 25 -4.78 -27.94 -6.23
C PRO A 25 -4.66 -26.56 -6.86
N ALA A 26 -3.97 -25.61 -6.23
CA ALA A 26 -3.95 -24.23 -6.71
C ALA A 26 -3.29 -24.12 -8.10
N ILE A 27 -2.11 -24.71 -8.25
CA ILE A 27 -1.31 -24.62 -9.49
C ILE A 27 -1.93 -25.42 -10.64
N GLU A 28 -2.63 -26.53 -10.36
CA GLU A 28 -3.28 -27.35 -11.40
C GLU A 28 -4.38 -26.60 -12.18
N LYS A 29 -5.00 -25.58 -11.56
CA LYS A 29 -6.05 -24.75 -12.17
C LYS A 29 -5.49 -23.55 -12.93
N LEU A 30 -4.20 -23.30 -12.83
CA LEU A 30 -3.51 -22.16 -13.38
C LEU A 30 -2.51 -22.61 -14.47
N LYS A 31 -2.02 -21.65 -15.26
CA LYS A 31 -1.01 -21.88 -16.28
C LYS A 31 0.23 -21.05 -15.97
N PRO A 32 1.43 -21.48 -16.41
CA PRO A 32 2.60 -20.61 -16.32
C PRO A 32 2.30 -19.24 -16.93
N CYS A 33 2.67 -18.18 -16.21
CA CYS A 33 2.47 -16.82 -16.70
C CYS A 33 3.34 -16.57 -17.93
N THR A 34 2.80 -15.80 -18.88
CA THR A 34 3.53 -15.32 -20.04
C THR A 34 3.53 -13.79 -20.01
N GLY A 35 4.69 -13.17 -20.03
CA GLY A 35 4.81 -11.71 -20.06
C GLY A 35 5.98 -11.19 -19.24
N TYR A 36 6.42 -9.96 -19.54
CA TYR A 36 7.58 -9.34 -18.90
C TYR A 36 7.30 -8.84 -17.47
N ASP A 37 6.02 -8.67 -17.11
CA ASP A 37 5.63 -8.06 -15.83
C ASP A 37 5.49 -9.06 -14.69
N THR A 38 5.54 -10.37 -14.99
CA THR A 38 5.46 -11.43 -13.98
C THR A 38 6.77 -12.19 -13.87
N PRO A 39 7.13 -12.72 -12.68
CA PRO A 39 8.24 -13.66 -12.53
C PRO A 39 8.06 -14.91 -13.42
N VAL A 40 9.18 -15.44 -13.95
CA VAL A 40 9.18 -16.54 -14.95
C VAL A 40 8.52 -17.83 -14.45
N ASP A 41 8.54 -18.06 -13.14
CA ASP A 41 8.00 -19.26 -12.47
C ASP A 41 6.61 -19.02 -11.85
N ALA A 42 5.99 -17.86 -12.11
CA ALA A 42 4.65 -17.56 -11.63
C ALA A 42 3.58 -18.30 -12.44
N TYR A 43 2.44 -18.56 -11.80
CA TYR A 43 1.25 -19.15 -12.42
C TYR A 43 0.12 -18.13 -12.48
N CYS A 44 -0.58 -18.09 -13.59
CA CYS A 44 -1.64 -17.13 -13.87
C CYS A 44 -2.95 -17.83 -14.23
N GLY A 45 -4.06 -17.21 -13.87
CA GLY A 45 -5.40 -17.67 -14.25
C GLY A 45 -6.46 -16.65 -13.91
N THR A 46 -7.70 -17.00 -14.14
CA THR A 46 -8.87 -16.18 -13.85
C THR A 46 -9.95 -16.97 -13.17
N LEU A 47 -10.75 -16.27 -12.36
CA LEU A 47 -12.00 -16.77 -11.82
C LEU A 47 -13.13 -15.84 -12.26
N THR A 48 -14.11 -16.37 -13.00
CA THR A 48 -15.29 -15.59 -13.40
C THR A 48 -16.30 -15.51 -12.27
N VAL A 49 -16.72 -14.30 -11.92
CA VAL A 49 -17.74 -14.02 -10.89
C VAL A 49 -18.82 -13.11 -11.43
N TYR A 50 -20.02 -13.16 -10.85
CA TYR A 50 -21.04 -12.15 -11.17
C TYR A 50 -20.63 -10.78 -10.64
N GLU A 51 -20.75 -9.74 -11.47
CA GLU A 51 -20.54 -8.36 -11.04
C GLU A 51 -21.52 -8.03 -9.90
N ASN A 52 -22.82 -8.35 -10.08
CA ASN A 52 -23.81 -8.30 -9.00
C ASN A 52 -23.89 -9.67 -8.30
N ARG A 53 -23.16 -9.79 -7.20
CA ARG A 53 -23.08 -11.02 -6.40
C ARG A 53 -24.41 -11.42 -5.75
N VAL A 54 -25.25 -10.43 -5.43
CA VAL A 54 -26.56 -10.67 -4.79
C VAL A 54 -27.56 -11.22 -5.82
N ALA A 55 -27.63 -10.59 -6.97
CA ALA A 55 -28.56 -11.01 -8.03
C ALA A 55 -28.15 -12.32 -8.68
N LYS A 56 -26.85 -12.65 -8.71
CA LYS A 56 -26.23 -13.83 -9.38
C LYS A 56 -26.75 -14.03 -10.81
N GLN A 57 -26.92 -12.92 -11.52
CA GLN A 57 -27.36 -12.85 -12.91
C GLN A 57 -26.83 -11.60 -13.60
N GLY A 58 -26.88 -11.59 -14.94
CA GLY A 58 -26.39 -10.47 -15.75
C GLY A 58 -24.88 -10.52 -15.98
N ARG A 59 -24.23 -9.38 -15.90
CA ARG A 59 -22.81 -9.22 -16.19
C ARG A 59 -21.93 -10.07 -15.29
N GLN A 60 -20.92 -10.69 -15.89
CA GLN A 60 -19.82 -11.37 -15.20
C GLN A 60 -18.50 -10.64 -15.47
N ILE A 61 -17.59 -10.73 -14.52
CA ILE A 61 -16.23 -10.20 -14.61
C ILE A 61 -15.23 -11.28 -14.26
N ASP A 62 -14.04 -11.21 -14.85
CA ASP A 62 -12.95 -12.14 -14.57
C ASP A 62 -12.00 -11.51 -13.53
N LEU A 63 -11.76 -12.23 -12.46
CA LEU A 63 -10.76 -11.86 -11.45
C LEU A 63 -9.41 -12.44 -11.86
N ASN A 64 -8.42 -11.60 -12.06
CA ASN A 64 -7.08 -12.00 -12.42
C ASN A 64 -6.30 -12.48 -11.19
N ILE A 65 -5.67 -13.63 -11.31
CA ILE A 65 -4.96 -14.34 -10.24
C ILE A 65 -3.52 -14.59 -10.68
N VAL A 66 -2.56 -14.23 -9.83
CA VAL A 66 -1.16 -14.61 -9.98
C VAL A 66 -0.72 -15.32 -8.72
N VAL A 67 -0.10 -16.49 -8.87
CA VAL A 67 0.49 -17.27 -7.78
C VAL A 67 1.99 -17.37 -7.99
N LEU A 68 2.75 -16.91 -6.98
CA LEU A 68 4.18 -17.16 -6.85
C LEU A 68 4.32 -18.43 -6.00
N PRO A 69 4.69 -19.58 -6.58
CA PRO A 69 4.72 -20.84 -5.85
C PRO A 69 5.82 -20.85 -4.80
N ALA A 70 5.63 -21.63 -3.75
CA ALA A 70 6.66 -21.94 -2.78
C ALA A 70 7.91 -22.51 -3.48
N ILE A 71 9.09 -22.13 -2.99
CA ILE A 71 10.36 -22.63 -3.53
C ILE A 71 10.61 -24.07 -3.07
N SER A 72 10.20 -24.39 -1.84
CA SER A 72 10.32 -25.74 -1.27
C SER A 72 9.29 -26.68 -1.87
N SER A 73 9.71 -27.93 -2.13
CA SER A 73 8.80 -29.03 -2.49
C SER A 73 7.88 -29.45 -1.33
N ASP A 74 8.18 -29.05 -0.10
CA ASP A 74 7.37 -29.28 1.11
C ASP A 74 6.62 -27.98 1.47
N ALA A 75 5.80 -27.50 0.55
CA ALA A 75 5.03 -26.28 0.72
C ALA A 75 3.96 -26.42 1.80
N LYS A 76 3.83 -25.39 2.64
CA LYS A 76 2.78 -25.31 3.66
C LYS A 76 1.42 -24.96 3.04
N ALA A 77 0.36 -25.48 3.64
CA ALA A 77 -0.99 -25.34 3.11
C ALA A 77 -1.64 -23.95 3.38
N ASP A 78 -0.93 -23.05 4.06
CA ASP A 78 -1.40 -21.72 4.46
C ASP A 78 -0.67 -20.61 3.68
N PRO A 79 -1.09 -20.29 2.45
CA PRO A 79 -0.44 -19.29 1.59
C PRO A 79 -0.54 -17.88 2.16
N LEU A 80 0.28 -16.97 1.63
CA LEU A 80 0.14 -15.53 1.87
C LEU A 80 -0.69 -14.90 0.76
N PHE A 81 -1.84 -14.30 1.09
CA PHE A 81 -2.62 -13.46 0.21
C PHE A 81 -2.21 -12.00 0.37
N PHE A 82 -1.76 -11.38 -0.70
CA PHE A 82 -1.30 -10.00 -0.72
C PHE A 82 -2.39 -9.06 -1.21
N LEU A 83 -2.81 -8.12 -0.37
CA LEU A 83 -3.79 -7.08 -0.67
C LEU A 83 -3.08 -5.75 -0.93
N ALA A 84 -3.21 -5.26 -2.15
CA ALA A 84 -2.59 -4.02 -2.60
C ALA A 84 -3.28 -2.78 -2.02
N GLY A 85 -2.60 -1.65 -2.09
CA GLY A 85 -3.03 -0.35 -1.59
C GLY A 85 -3.90 0.47 -2.55
N GLY A 86 -3.87 1.76 -2.38
CA GLY A 86 -4.60 2.74 -3.16
C GLY A 86 -5.74 3.39 -2.36
N PRO A 87 -7.02 3.01 -2.53
CA PRO A 87 -7.58 1.92 -3.35
C PRO A 87 -7.28 2.07 -4.85
N GLY A 88 -7.38 0.96 -5.58
CA GLY A 88 -7.25 0.97 -7.05
C GLY A 88 -5.98 0.32 -7.61
N GLN A 89 -5.03 -0.08 -6.77
CA GLN A 89 -3.79 -0.71 -7.21
C GLN A 89 -4.00 -2.19 -7.57
N GLY A 90 -3.58 -2.61 -8.77
CA GLY A 90 -3.61 -4.01 -9.19
C GLY A 90 -2.49 -4.82 -8.51
N ALA A 91 -2.86 -5.84 -7.74
CA ALA A 91 -1.90 -6.65 -6.99
C ALA A 91 -0.96 -7.45 -7.90
N ALA A 92 -1.45 -7.99 -9.00
CA ALA A 92 -0.66 -8.79 -9.93
C ALA A 92 0.50 -8.02 -10.57
N LYS A 93 0.34 -6.70 -10.81
CA LYS A 93 1.42 -5.83 -11.31
C LYS A 93 2.60 -5.70 -10.34
N LEU A 94 2.34 -5.93 -9.05
CA LEU A 94 3.36 -5.87 -8.00
C LEU A 94 4.13 -7.19 -7.83
N ALA A 95 3.85 -8.22 -8.62
CA ALA A 95 4.38 -9.56 -8.40
C ALA A 95 5.91 -9.62 -8.23
N LYS A 96 6.68 -8.81 -8.98
CA LYS A 96 8.15 -8.74 -8.85
C LYS A 96 8.57 -8.14 -7.51
N VAL A 97 7.97 -6.99 -7.14
CA VAL A 97 8.26 -6.29 -5.88
C VAL A 97 7.82 -7.12 -4.67
N VAL A 98 6.63 -7.73 -4.76
CA VAL A 98 6.10 -8.63 -3.72
C VAL A 98 7.02 -9.82 -3.51
N ARG A 99 7.54 -10.42 -4.59
CA ARG A 99 8.54 -11.49 -4.51
C ARG A 99 9.79 -11.07 -3.75
N GLU A 100 10.32 -9.89 -4.02
CA GLU A 100 11.50 -9.37 -3.34
C GLU A 100 11.25 -9.13 -1.86
N ILE A 101 10.11 -8.52 -1.52
CA ILE A 101 9.75 -8.22 -0.13
C ILE A 101 9.49 -9.51 0.66
N PHE A 102 8.75 -10.46 0.08
CA PHE A 102 8.30 -11.68 0.76
C PHE A 102 9.11 -12.93 0.38
N GLN A 103 10.33 -12.79 -0.16
CA GLN A 103 11.20 -13.89 -0.52
C GLN A 103 11.36 -14.94 0.59
N ARG A 104 11.44 -14.49 1.84
CA ARG A 104 11.54 -15.37 3.01
C ARG A 104 10.26 -16.17 3.27
N VAL A 105 9.10 -15.62 2.96
CA VAL A 105 7.80 -16.31 3.06
C VAL A 105 7.65 -17.30 1.91
N GLN A 106 8.05 -16.89 0.69
CA GLN A 106 7.99 -17.74 -0.50
C GLN A 106 8.86 -19.00 -0.38
N THR A 107 9.81 -19.06 0.56
CA THR A 107 10.61 -20.26 0.78
C THR A 107 9.75 -21.52 0.93
N ASP A 108 8.64 -21.45 1.66
CA ASP A 108 7.78 -22.60 1.98
C ASP A 108 6.27 -22.32 1.88
N ARG A 109 5.85 -21.17 1.38
CA ARG A 109 4.45 -20.80 1.16
C ARG A 109 4.25 -20.16 -0.18
N ASP A 110 3.13 -20.48 -0.81
CA ASP A 110 2.67 -19.76 -1.98
C ASP A 110 2.33 -18.31 -1.61
N ILE A 111 2.58 -17.37 -2.55
CA ILE A 111 2.10 -15.99 -2.44
C ILE A 111 1.05 -15.78 -3.53
N VAL A 112 -0.15 -15.42 -3.12
CA VAL A 112 -1.29 -15.21 -4.01
C VAL A 112 -1.58 -13.73 -4.15
N LEU A 113 -1.61 -13.25 -5.39
CA LEU A 113 -1.96 -11.88 -5.75
C LEU A 113 -3.23 -11.93 -6.59
N VAL A 114 -4.27 -11.24 -6.12
CA VAL A 114 -5.53 -11.11 -6.84
C VAL A 114 -5.75 -9.64 -7.15
N ASP A 115 -5.90 -9.32 -8.44
CA ASP A 115 -6.40 -8.00 -8.78
C ASP A 115 -7.85 -7.93 -8.29
N GLN A 116 -8.13 -7.01 -7.37
CA GLN A 116 -9.51 -6.77 -6.92
C GLN A 116 -10.35 -6.29 -8.11
N ARG A 117 -11.68 -6.54 -8.06
CA ARG A 117 -12.59 -6.00 -9.08
C ARG A 117 -12.30 -4.52 -9.36
N GLY A 118 -12.26 -4.14 -10.61
CA GLY A 118 -11.97 -2.77 -11.03
C GLY A 118 -10.48 -2.41 -11.09
N THR A 119 -9.56 -3.34 -10.79
CA THR A 119 -8.11 -3.08 -10.82
C THR A 119 -7.38 -4.03 -11.77
N GLY A 120 -6.19 -3.64 -12.18
CA GLY A 120 -5.26 -4.48 -12.93
C GLY A 120 -5.86 -5.11 -14.19
N LYS A 121 -6.11 -6.44 -14.17
CA LYS A 121 -6.80 -7.18 -15.24
C LYS A 121 -8.18 -7.70 -14.81
N SER A 122 -8.68 -7.27 -13.65
CA SER A 122 -10.00 -7.67 -13.13
C SER A 122 -11.06 -6.63 -13.46
N ASN A 123 -11.43 -6.52 -14.73
CA ASN A 123 -12.35 -5.49 -15.24
C ASN A 123 -11.90 -4.08 -14.85
N PRO A 124 -10.70 -3.63 -15.29
CA PRO A 124 -10.10 -2.39 -14.83
C PRO A 124 -10.99 -1.18 -15.13
N LEU A 125 -11.14 -0.32 -14.13
CA LEU A 125 -11.82 0.96 -14.27
C LEU A 125 -10.79 2.05 -14.62
N ASP A 126 -10.04 1.79 -15.69
CA ASP A 126 -8.95 2.62 -16.20
C ASP A 126 -9.36 3.29 -17.51
N CYS A 127 -9.51 4.59 -17.51
CA CYS A 127 -9.71 5.34 -18.75
C CYS A 127 -8.93 6.66 -18.77
N ILE A 128 -8.25 7.00 -17.68
CA ILE A 128 -7.27 8.07 -17.63
C ILE A 128 -5.93 7.39 -17.78
N SER A 129 -5.24 7.63 -18.90
CA SER A 129 -3.83 7.31 -19.00
C SER A 129 -3.04 8.28 -18.13
N ASP A 130 -2.08 7.77 -17.40
CA ASP A 130 -1.10 8.61 -16.74
C ASP A 130 -0.38 9.44 -17.81
N ASP A 131 -0.69 10.73 -17.83
CA ASP A 131 -0.01 11.69 -18.69
C ASP A 131 1.25 12.13 -17.95
N ASP A 132 2.35 11.44 -18.21
CA ASP A 132 3.67 11.76 -17.66
C ASP A 132 4.36 12.93 -18.36
N SER A 133 3.67 13.59 -19.28
CA SER A 133 4.21 14.79 -19.93
C SER A 133 4.33 15.96 -18.95
N LEU A 134 5.23 16.88 -19.26
CA LEU A 134 5.32 18.15 -18.52
C LEU A 134 4.00 18.94 -18.53
N GLN A 135 3.13 18.70 -19.50
CA GLN A 135 1.81 19.32 -19.60
C GLN A 135 0.81 18.71 -18.62
N GLY A 136 0.89 17.41 -18.33
CA GLY A 136 0.10 16.75 -17.27
C GLY A 136 0.28 17.39 -15.90
N LEU A 137 1.49 17.88 -15.59
CA LEU A 137 1.76 18.62 -14.35
C LEU A 137 1.00 19.95 -14.24
N MET A 138 0.63 20.56 -15.37
CA MET A 138 -0.09 21.83 -15.44
C MET A 138 -1.61 21.67 -15.47
N GLU A 139 -2.10 20.44 -15.48
CA GLU A 139 -3.54 20.18 -15.56
C GLU A 139 -4.28 20.81 -14.37
N THR A 140 -5.34 21.58 -14.68
CA THR A 140 -6.17 22.18 -13.63
C THR A 140 -7.18 21.19 -13.08
N ASN A 141 -7.70 21.46 -11.88
CA ASN A 141 -8.75 20.64 -11.28
C ASN A 141 -9.98 20.51 -12.19
N GLU A 142 -10.36 21.59 -12.90
CA GLU A 142 -11.48 21.60 -13.85
C GLU A 142 -11.25 20.65 -15.03
N GLN A 143 -10.02 20.63 -15.57
CA GLN A 143 -9.63 19.72 -16.66
C GLN A 143 -9.65 18.26 -16.18
N THR A 144 -9.10 17.99 -14.99
CA THR A 144 -9.13 16.66 -14.38
C THR A 144 -10.57 16.20 -14.15
N ILE A 145 -11.45 17.06 -13.61
CA ILE A 145 -12.87 16.74 -13.41
C ILE A 145 -13.60 16.47 -14.73
N ALA A 146 -13.28 17.23 -15.78
CA ALA A 146 -13.86 16.99 -17.11
C ALA A 146 -13.43 15.63 -17.68
N LYS A 147 -12.15 15.27 -17.54
CA LYS A 147 -11.63 13.94 -17.90
C LYS A 147 -12.33 12.83 -17.11
N LEU A 148 -12.49 12.99 -15.79
CA LEU A 148 -13.17 12.01 -14.94
C LEU A 148 -14.63 11.78 -15.33
N LYS A 149 -15.38 12.83 -15.69
CA LYS A 149 -16.75 12.71 -16.21
C LYS A 149 -16.81 11.97 -17.54
N ALA A 150 -15.89 12.30 -18.46
CA ALA A 150 -15.80 11.62 -19.74
C ALA A 150 -15.38 10.15 -19.58
N CYS A 151 -14.55 9.87 -18.57
CA CYS A 151 -14.11 8.55 -18.18
C CYS A 151 -15.27 7.71 -17.66
N GLN A 152 -15.99 8.22 -16.67
CA GLN A 152 -17.16 7.56 -16.10
C GLN A 152 -18.17 7.12 -17.16
N ALA A 153 -18.42 7.95 -18.16
CA ALA A 153 -19.39 7.67 -19.22
C ALA A 153 -18.96 6.52 -20.17
N LYS A 154 -17.71 6.09 -20.13
CA LYS A 154 -17.17 5.01 -20.98
C LYS A 154 -17.20 3.64 -20.30
N TYR A 155 -17.37 3.58 -18.99
CA TYR A 155 -17.37 2.30 -18.29
C TYR A 155 -18.63 1.49 -18.59
N ASP A 156 -18.42 0.27 -19.07
CA ASP A 156 -19.44 -0.75 -19.11
C ASP A 156 -19.38 -1.54 -17.79
N ALA A 157 -19.86 -0.92 -16.70
CA ALA A 157 -19.81 -1.46 -15.35
C ALA A 157 -20.83 -0.76 -14.46
N ASP A 158 -21.42 -1.49 -13.51
CA ASP A 158 -22.18 -0.88 -12.42
C ASP A 158 -21.21 -0.43 -11.30
N LEU A 159 -20.78 0.84 -11.36
CA LEU A 159 -19.80 1.41 -10.43
C LEU A 159 -20.24 1.36 -8.96
N THR A 160 -21.52 1.15 -8.68
CA THR A 160 -22.04 1.01 -7.31
C THR A 160 -21.68 -0.33 -6.66
N LEU A 161 -21.20 -1.30 -7.45
CA LEU A 161 -20.80 -2.63 -7.02
C LEU A 161 -19.29 -2.79 -6.77
N TYR A 162 -18.52 -1.68 -6.82
CA TYR A 162 -17.08 -1.70 -6.63
C TYR A 162 -16.71 -1.15 -5.25
N THR A 163 -17.08 -1.92 -4.22
CA THR A 163 -16.80 -1.58 -2.80
C THR A 163 -15.90 -2.62 -2.15
N THR A 164 -15.26 -2.25 -1.06
CA THR A 164 -14.36 -3.16 -0.30
C THR A 164 -15.08 -4.43 0.17
N PRO A 165 -16.29 -4.39 0.77
CA PRO A 165 -16.98 -5.61 1.18
C PRO A 165 -17.21 -6.60 0.04
N ILE A 166 -17.64 -6.11 -1.12
CA ILE A 166 -17.89 -6.96 -2.30
C ILE A 166 -16.57 -7.56 -2.83
N ALA A 167 -15.49 -6.76 -2.86
CA ALA A 167 -14.18 -7.25 -3.28
C ALA A 167 -13.61 -8.32 -2.34
N MET A 168 -13.93 -8.27 -1.04
CA MET A 168 -13.48 -9.29 -0.08
C MET A 168 -14.25 -10.60 -0.20
N ASP A 169 -15.52 -10.56 -0.57
CA ASP A 169 -16.25 -11.77 -0.95
C ASP A 169 -15.68 -12.42 -2.23
N ASP A 170 -15.27 -11.62 -3.22
CA ASP A 170 -14.56 -12.12 -4.41
C ASP A 170 -13.24 -12.80 -4.03
N LEU A 171 -12.51 -12.22 -3.07
CA LEU A 171 -11.24 -12.77 -2.60
C LEU A 171 -11.45 -14.15 -1.95
N ASP A 172 -12.53 -14.33 -1.19
CA ASP A 172 -12.86 -15.64 -0.60
C ASP A 172 -13.27 -16.68 -1.65
N ASP A 173 -13.98 -16.26 -2.69
CA ASP A 173 -14.26 -17.15 -3.84
C ASP A 173 -12.95 -17.60 -4.51
N VAL A 174 -11.96 -16.71 -4.67
CA VAL A 174 -10.64 -17.08 -5.20
C VAL A 174 -9.91 -18.04 -4.27
N ARG A 175 -9.91 -17.80 -2.94
CA ARG A 175 -9.35 -18.72 -1.96
C ARG A 175 -9.96 -20.13 -2.11
N ALA A 176 -11.29 -20.20 -2.13
CA ALA A 176 -12.02 -21.46 -2.27
C ALA A 176 -11.77 -22.12 -3.64
N TYR A 177 -11.73 -21.34 -4.72
CA TYR A 177 -11.40 -21.81 -6.07
C TYR A 177 -10.02 -22.46 -6.11
N LEU A 178 -9.02 -21.83 -5.49
CA LEU A 178 -7.66 -22.37 -5.40
C LEU A 178 -7.53 -23.54 -4.42
N GLY A 179 -8.53 -23.81 -3.57
CA GLY A 179 -8.57 -24.94 -2.65
C GLY A 179 -7.87 -24.71 -1.31
N TYR A 180 -7.54 -23.48 -0.95
CA TYR A 180 -6.95 -23.15 0.34
C TYR A 180 -8.02 -23.09 1.43
N ASP A 181 -7.80 -23.77 2.57
CA ASP A 181 -8.72 -23.73 3.71
C ASP A 181 -8.52 -22.47 4.54
N LYS A 182 -7.31 -22.24 5.01
CA LYS A 182 -6.92 -21.03 5.75
C LYS A 182 -5.74 -20.32 5.09
N ILE A 183 -5.74 -19.00 5.17
CA ILE A 183 -4.72 -18.15 4.55
C ILE A 183 -4.08 -17.21 5.57
N ASN A 184 -2.87 -16.78 5.28
CA ASN A 184 -2.27 -15.61 5.91
C ASN A 184 -2.59 -14.40 5.04
N VAL A 185 -3.03 -13.29 5.63
CA VAL A 185 -3.42 -12.09 4.87
C VAL A 185 -2.41 -10.99 5.16
N TYR A 186 -1.82 -10.42 4.12
CA TYR A 186 -1.06 -9.18 4.22
C TYR A 186 -1.81 -8.06 3.52
N GLY A 187 -2.05 -6.97 4.23
CA GLY A 187 -2.56 -5.73 3.65
C GLY A 187 -1.56 -4.60 3.83
N GLY A 188 -1.28 -3.86 2.74
CA GLY A 188 -0.49 -2.63 2.77
C GLY A 188 -1.38 -1.41 2.49
N SER A 189 -1.27 -0.33 3.30
CA SER A 189 -2.06 0.89 3.08
C SER A 189 -3.58 0.62 3.05
N TYR A 190 -4.31 1.03 2.00
CA TYR A 190 -5.72 0.63 1.82
C TYR A 190 -5.91 -0.90 1.91
N GLY A 191 -4.94 -1.71 1.50
CA GLY A 191 -5.00 -3.17 1.65
C GLY A 191 -5.20 -3.61 3.10
N THR A 192 -4.87 -2.80 4.10
CA THR A 192 -5.17 -3.06 5.51
C THR A 192 -6.66 -2.93 5.82
N ARG A 193 -7.37 -1.96 5.17
CA ARG A 193 -8.83 -1.87 5.23
C ARG A 193 -9.44 -3.13 4.63
N ALA A 194 -8.98 -3.54 3.46
CA ALA A 194 -9.42 -4.76 2.81
C ALA A 194 -9.19 -5.99 3.71
N ALA A 195 -8.00 -6.12 4.32
CA ALA A 195 -7.70 -7.20 5.27
C ALA A 195 -8.63 -7.18 6.49
N LEU A 196 -8.89 -6.01 7.08
CA LEU A 196 -9.80 -5.87 8.23
C LEU A 196 -11.24 -6.24 7.85
N VAL A 197 -11.71 -5.84 6.67
CA VAL A 197 -13.04 -6.23 6.16
C VAL A 197 -13.08 -7.72 5.90
N TYR A 198 -12.06 -8.32 5.30
CA TYR A 198 -11.96 -9.77 5.10
C TYR A 198 -11.96 -10.53 6.43
N MET A 199 -11.23 -10.08 7.44
CA MET A 199 -11.24 -10.65 8.79
C MET A 199 -12.63 -10.60 9.43
N ARG A 200 -13.44 -9.56 9.16
CA ARG A 200 -14.82 -9.44 9.65
C ARG A 200 -15.76 -10.41 8.93
N GLN A 201 -15.65 -10.53 7.59
CA GLN A 201 -16.56 -11.34 6.78
C GLN A 201 -16.18 -12.84 6.77
N HIS A 202 -14.88 -13.14 6.72
CA HIS A 202 -14.32 -14.48 6.52
C HIS A 202 -13.23 -14.83 7.53
N GLY A 203 -13.36 -14.38 8.79
CA GLY A 203 -12.34 -14.56 9.82
C GLY A 203 -12.00 -16.02 10.12
N ASP A 204 -12.94 -16.94 9.95
CA ASP A 204 -12.72 -18.39 10.10
C ASP A 204 -11.74 -18.95 9.03
N ARG A 205 -11.50 -18.22 7.95
CA ARG A 205 -10.56 -18.54 6.87
C ARG A 205 -9.18 -17.89 7.06
N VAL A 206 -9.01 -17.04 8.06
CA VAL A 206 -7.74 -16.36 8.33
C VAL A 206 -6.96 -17.11 9.40
N ARG A 207 -5.71 -17.46 9.11
CA ARG A 207 -4.76 -18.02 10.07
C ARG A 207 -4.01 -16.91 10.80
N THR A 208 -3.46 -15.96 10.07
CA THR A 208 -2.77 -14.77 10.60
C THR A 208 -3.04 -13.55 9.71
N ALA A 209 -2.97 -12.35 10.29
CA ALA A 209 -3.07 -11.11 9.55
C ALA A 209 -1.87 -10.20 9.79
N ILE A 210 -1.40 -9.53 8.73
CA ILE A 210 -0.37 -8.50 8.78
C ILE A 210 -0.97 -7.21 8.23
N LEU A 211 -0.96 -6.16 9.04
CA LEU A 211 -1.50 -4.85 8.70
C LEU A 211 -0.35 -3.84 8.68
N ASP A 212 0.04 -3.40 7.50
CA ASP A 212 1.22 -2.55 7.29
C ASP A 212 0.84 -1.17 6.74
N GLY A 213 1.03 -0.12 7.55
CA GLY A 213 0.55 1.22 7.21
C GLY A 213 -0.98 1.28 7.25
N VAL A 214 -1.55 1.23 8.46
CA VAL A 214 -2.97 0.93 8.68
C VAL A 214 -3.91 2.05 8.28
N ALA A 215 -4.87 1.74 7.41
CA ALA A 215 -6.00 2.59 7.03
C ALA A 215 -7.33 1.89 7.38
N PRO A 216 -7.81 1.95 8.63
CA PRO A 216 -8.99 1.21 9.06
C PRO A 216 -10.27 1.75 8.39
N PRO A 217 -11.39 0.99 8.41
CA PRO A 217 -12.65 1.43 7.78
C PRO A 217 -13.21 2.76 8.30
N ASN A 218 -12.89 3.16 9.54
CA ASN A 218 -13.29 4.45 10.11
C ASN A 218 -12.33 5.60 9.78
N MET A 219 -11.22 5.34 9.10
CA MET A 219 -10.35 6.37 8.53
C MET A 219 -10.99 6.89 7.24
N ARG A 220 -11.49 8.10 7.25
CA ARG A 220 -12.15 8.73 6.10
C ARG A 220 -11.12 9.26 5.10
N LEU A 221 -10.92 8.54 3.99
CA LEU A 221 -9.98 8.92 2.93
C LEU A 221 -10.57 10.05 2.05
N PRO A 222 -9.80 11.06 1.65
CA PRO A 222 -8.44 11.42 2.10
C PRO A 222 -8.44 12.46 3.25
N LEU A 223 -9.52 12.59 4.03
CA LEU A 223 -9.77 13.68 4.99
C LEU A 223 -8.58 13.95 5.95
N TYR A 224 -7.91 12.90 6.41
CA TYR A 224 -6.84 13.04 7.39
C TYR A 224 -5.44 13.17 6.78
N PHE A 225 -5.28 12.97 5.46
CA PHE A 225 -3.99 13.08 4.79
C PHE A 225 -3.28 14.42 4.98
N PRO A 226 -3.97 15.58 4.95
CA PRO A 226 -3.31 16.86 5.20
C PRO A 226 -2.63 16.94 6.57
N ARG A 227 -3.34 16.52 7.62
CA ARG A 227 -2.81 16.49 9.01
C ARG A 227 -1.63 15.53 9.13
N ASP A 228 -1.77 14.34 8.57
CA ASP A 228 -0.79 13.27 8.71
C ASP A 228 0.47 13.57 7.89
N THR A 229 0.31 14.16 6.69
CA THR A 229 1.43 14.69 5.88
C THR A 229 2.13 15.86 6.57
N GLN A 230 1.38 16.80 7.16
CA GLN A 230 1.95 17.91 7.95
C GLN A 230 2.86 17.37 9.07
N ARG A 231 2.36 16.40 9.85
CA ARG A 231 3.12 15.72 10.89
C ARG A 231 4.42 15.11 10.34
N ALA A 232 4.35 14.39 9.22
CA ALA A 232 5.54 13.76 8.62
C ALA A 232 6.57 14.79 8.16
N PHE A 233 6.12 15.91 7.59
CA PHE A 233 7.00 17.01 7.20
C PHE A 233 7.63 17.72 8.42
N GLU A 234 6.87 17.94 9.49
CA GLU A 234 7.38 18.51 10.74
C GLU A 234 8.44 17.63 11.39
N LEU A 235 8.25 16.29 11.37
CA LEU A 235 9.27 15.35 11.82
C LEU A 235 10.52 15.41 10.94
N LEU A 236 10.36 15.49 9.62
CA LEU A 236 11.49 15.68 8.70
C LEU A 236 12.26 16.97 9.01
N ALA A 237 11.56 18.08 9.20
CA ALA A 237 12.16 19.37 9.52
C ALA A 237 12.90 19.34 10.87
N LYS A 238 12.32 18.69 11.88
CA LYS A 238 12.92 18.48 13.20
C LYS A 238 14.20 17.63 13.10
N ASP A 239 14.17 16.55 12.34
CA ASP A 239 15.31 15.68 12.15
C ASP A 239 16.43 16.38 11.37
N CYS A 240 16.09 17.22 10.37
CA CYS A 240 17.06 18.06 9.67
C CYS A 240 17.69 19.08 10.61
N ALA A 241 16.90 19.72 11.48
CA ALA A 241 17.43 20.68 12.48
C ALA A 241 18.35 20.01 13.52
N ALA A 242 18.17 18.72 13.79
CA ALA A 242 19.01 17.94 14.69
C ALA A 242 20.26 17.32 14.02
N ASP A 243 20.33 17.31 12.69
CA ASP A 243 21.48 16.86 11.91
C ASP A 243 22.37 18.06 11.56
N ASP A 244 23.59 18.11 12.07
CA ASP A 244 24.49 19.26 11.91
C ASP A 244 24.71 19.64 10.44
N GLY A 245 24.86 18.65 9.55
CA GLY A 245 25.06 18.87 8.12
C GLY A 245 23.81 19.47 7.46
N CYS A 246 22.64 18.90 7.74
CA CYS A 246 21.36 19.37 7.21
C CYS A 246 21.02 20.77 7.75
N ASN A 247 21.13 20.98 9.06
CA ASN A 247 20.82 22.27 9.68
C ASN A 247 21.72 23.38 9.18
N LYS A 248 23.01 23.09 8.98
CA LYS A 248 23.95 24.04 8.39
C LYS A 248 23.61 24.41 6.95
N ALA A 249 23.23 23.42 6.14
CA ALA A 249 22.91 23.63 4.73
C ALA A 249 21.51 24.22 4.54
N TYR A 250 20.55 23.83 5.35
CA TYR A 250 19.11 24.15 5.19
C TYR A 250 18.44 24.53 6.51
N PRO A 251 18.89 25.60 7.18
CA PRO A 251 18.27 26.02 8.45
C PRO A 251 16.81 26.42 8.25
N ASN A 252 15.99 26.27 9.31
CA ASN A 252 14.60 26.72 9.37
C ASN A 252 13.71 26.14 8.25
N LEU A 253 13.83 24.83 7.98
CA LEU A 253 13.16 24.17 6.84
C LEU A 253 11.63 24.37 6.84
N LEU A 254 10.97 24.32 8.00
CA LEU A 254 9.52 24.46 8.09
C LEU A 254 9.04 25.87 7.68
N GLU A 255 9.69 26.90 8.19
CA GLU A 255 9.39 28.31 7.88
C GLU A 255 9.65 28.59 6.39
N ARG A 256 10.72 28.05 5.84
CA ARG A 256 11.09 28.19 4.43
C ARG A 256 10.05 27.54 3.53
N MET A 257 9.55 26.34 3.89
CA MET A 257 8.47 25.69 3.15
C MET A 257 7.20 26.53 3.16
N ARG A 258 6.81 27.10 4.31
CA ARG A 258 5.65 28.02 4.40
C ARG A 258 5.80 29.21 3.46
N ALA A 259 6.93 29.90 3.56
CA ALA A 259 7.20 31.05 2.71
C ALA A 259 7.20 30.71 1.22
N LEU A 260 7.71 29.52 0.86
CA LEU A 260 7.73 29.03 -0.51
C LEU A 260 6.32 28.75 -1.02
N ILE A 261 5.47 28.06 -0.25
CA ILE A 261 4.07 27.79 -0.59
C ILE A 261 3.30 29.12 -0.77
N ASP A 262 3.43 30.05 0.18
CA ASP A 262 2.78 31.37 0.11
C ASP A 262 3.22 32.17 -1.13
N ARG A 263 4.49 32.09 -1.49
CA ARG A 263 5.02 32.73 -2.69
C ARG A 263 4.43 32.12 -3.97
N LEU A 264 4.42 30.78 -4.06
CA LEU A 264 3.93 30.07 -5.24
C LEU A 264 2.40 30.22 -5.41
N ASP A 265 1.66 30.39 -4.33
CA ASP A 265 0.23 30.70 -4.40
C ASP A 265 -0.04 32.09 -4.97
N LYS A 266 0.73 33.09 -4.52
CA LYS A 266 0.53 34.49 -4.91
C LYS A 266 1.10 34.77 -6.31
N ASN A 267 2.28 34.24 -6.59
CA ASN A 267 3.05 34.56 -7.79
C ASN A 267 3.74 33.32 -8.37
N PRO A 268 2.98 32.36 -8.94
CA PRO A 268 3.55 31.16 -9.54
C PRO A 268 4.42 31.51 -10.75
N PRO A 269 5.72 31.16 -10.77
CA PRO A 269 6.59 31.41 -11.91
C PRO A 269 6.29 30.45 -13.07
N THR A 270 6.56 30.94 -14.29
CA THR A 270 6.73 30.07 -15.47
C THR A 270 8.22 29.87 -15.67
N VAL A 271 8.65 28.60 -15.72
CA VAL A 271 10.06 28.22 -15.86
C VAL A 271 10.23 27.20 -16.98
N THR A 272 11.31 27.32 -17.76
CA THR A 272 11.67 26.30 -18.73
C THR A 272 12.32 25.14 -18.02
N VAL A 273 11.75 23.95 -18.17
CA VAL A 273 12.23 22.70 -17.56
C VAL A 273 12.48 21.63 -18.63
N THR A 274 13.30 20.64 -18.27
CA THR A 274 13.59 19.50 -19.12
C THR A 274 13.01 18.24 -18.49
N HIS A 275 12.19 17.51 -19.23
CA HIS A 275 11.63 16.23 -18.77
C HIS A 275 12.76 15.22 -18.52
N PRO A 276 12.85 14.59 -17.34
CA PRO A 276 14.02 13.80 -16.95
C PRO A 276 14.21 12.52 -17.77
N ARG A 277 13.14 11.96 -18.35
CA ARG A 277 13.20 10.72 -19.15
C ARG A 277 13.23 10.98 -20.64
N THR A 278 12.41 11.92 -21.13
CA THR A 278 12.27 12.16 -22.59
C THR A 278 13.23 13.20 -23.12
N GLY A 279 13.79 14.06 -22.26
CA GLY A 279 14.59 15.23 -22.67
C GLY A 279 13.77 16.38 -23.28
N GLU A 280 12.44 16.27 -23.31
CA GLU A 280 11.55 17.33 -23.79
C GLU A 280 11.73 18.59 -22.94
N ARG A 281 11.73 19.76 -23.59
CA ARG A 281 11.78 21.05 -22.92
C ARG A 281 10.46 21.78 -23.10
N ALA A 282 9.90 22.25 -21.99
CA ALA A 282 8.66 23.01 -21.99
C ALA A 282 8.68 24.10 -20.92
N ASP A 283 7.89 25.14 -21.17
CA ASP A 283 7.61 26.17 -20.17
C ASP A 283 6.45 25.69 -19.29
N VAL A 284 6.73 25.48 -18.00
CA VAL A 284 5.79 24.97 -17.00
C VAL A 284 5.54 26.04 -15.96
N ARG A 285 4.25 26.27 -15.66
CA ARG A 285 3.85 27.12 -14.56
C ARG A 285 3.85 26.31 -13.25
N ILE A 286 4.68 26.70 -12.31
CA ILE A 286 4.84 26.01 -11.02
C ILE A 286 4.06 26.76 -9.94
N ASP A 287 2.92 26.23 -9.58
CA ASP A 287 2.13 26.70 -8.44
C ASP A 287 2.39 25.87 -7.18
N ALA A 288 1.79 26.28 -6.05
CA ALA A 288 1.96 25.59 -4.79
C ALA A 288 1.37 24.16 -4.80
N ARG A 289 0.39 23.88 -5.66
CA ARG A 289 -0.20 22.54 -5.82
C ARG A 289 0.83 21.55 -6.39
N VAL A 290 1.58 21.96 -7.42
CA VAL A 290 2.64 21.12 -8.00
C VAL A 290 3.70 20.80 -6.94
N LEU A 291 4.17 21.82 -6.20
CA LEU A 291 5.12 21.61 -5.11
C LEU A 291 4.56 20.66 -4.04
N ALA A 292 3.33 20.91 -3.56
CA ALA A 292 2.71 20.11 -2.51
C ALA A 292 2.61 18.63 -2.90
N ASN A 293 2.14 18.33 -4.11
CA ASN A 293 2.00 16.96 -4.60
C ASN A 293 3.35 16.24 -4.65
N VAL A 294 4.40 16.90 -5.16
CA VAL A 294 5.75 16.30 -5.21
C VAL A 294 6.29 16.05 -3.80
N ILE A 295 6.14 17.00 -2.88
CA ILE A 295 6.61 16.83 -1.50
C ILE A 295 5.85 15.68 -0.80
N VAL A 296 4.53 15.64 -0.93
CA VAL A 296 3.71 14.56 -0.36
C VAL A 296 4.17 13.20 -0.87
N SER A 297 4.29 13.02 -2.19
CA SER A 297 4.77 11.77 -2.80
C SER A 297 6.18 11.39 -2.33
N THR A 298 7.07 12.38 -2.19
CA THR A 298 8.45 12.16 -1.74
C THR A 298 8.51 11.67 -0.29
N LEU A 299 7.59 12.11 0.58
CA LEU A 299 7.56 11.71 2.00
C LEU A 299 7.18 10.22 2.21
N TYR A 300 6.58 9.55 1.23
CA TYR A 300 6.31 8.10 1.33
C TYR A 300 7.58 7.28 1.53
N SER A 301 8.68 7.69 0.90
CA SER A 301 9.97 7.01 0.99
C SER A 301 10.96 7.79 1.87
N PRO A 302 11.47 7.23 2.97
CA PRO A 302 12.46 7.89 3.81
C PRO A 302 13.75 8.26 3.06
N ILE A 303 14.12 7.47 2.03
CA ILE A 303 15.30 7.74 1.18
C ILE A 303 15.04 8.99 0.34
N MET A 304 13.89 9.05 -0.33
CA MET A 304 13.52 10.19 -1.17
C MET A 304 13.31 11.45 -0.32
N ALA A 305 12.73 11.31 0.87
CA ALA A 305 12.50 12.42 1.81
C ALA A 305 13.80 13.12 2.23
N THR A 306 14.97 12.45 2.14
CA THR A 306 16.27 13.08 2.41
C THR A 306 16.64 14.20 1.44
N LEU A 307 16.00 14.23 0.26
CA LEU A 307 16.20 15.25 -0.77
C LEU A 307 15.32 16.48 -0.59
N VAL A 308 14.27 16.40 0.23
CA VAL A 308 13.30 17.49 0.41
C VAL A 308 13.95 18.82 0.83
N PRO A 309 14.91 18.87 1.78
CA PRO A 309 15.57 20.15 2.14
C PRO A 309 16.29 20.81 0.97
N ALA A 310 16.95 20.00 0.13
CA ALA A 310 17.66 20.50 -1.06
C ALA A 310 16.68 21.00 -2.13
N ILE A 311 15.55 20.31 -2.32
CA ILE A 311 14.47 20.72 -3.25
C ILE A 311 13.90 22.07 -2.83
N VAL A 312 13.58 22.25 -1.55
CA VAL A 312 13.07 23.53 -1.04
C VAL A 312 14.07 24.65 -1.31
N ALA A 313 15.36 24.41 -1.04
CA ALA A 313 16.40 25.39 -1.27
C ALA A 313 16.62 25.76 -2.75
N ALA A 314 16.43 24.81 -3.66
CA ALA A 314 16.48 25.05 -5.10
C ALA A 314 15.24 25.81 -5.58
N ALA A 315 14.04 25.39 -5.14
CA ALA A 315 12.77 26.01 -5.51
C ALA A 315 12.66 27.49 -5.06
N GLU A 316 13.27 27.86 -3.92
CA GLU A 316 13.38 29.27 -3.50
C GLU A 316 14.10 30.16 -4.53
N LYS A 317 15.01 29.57 -5.31
CA LYS A 317 15.77 30.22 -6.38
C LYS A 317 15.11 30.07 -7.76
N ASN A 318 13.88 29.57 -7.81
CA ASN A 318 13.14 29.17 -9.02
C ASN A 318 13.83 28.06 -9.84
N ASP A 319 14.68 27.26 -9.22
CA ASP A 319 15.18 26.01 -9.80
C ASP A 319 14.30 24.85 -9.36
N PHE A 320 13.42 24.39 -10.27
CA PHE A 320 12.49 23.30 -10.03
C PHE A 320 12.91 22.00 -10.73
N GLN A 321 14.07 21.96 -11.40
CA GLN A 321 14.48 20.81 -12.20
C GLN A 321 14.61 19.52 -11.34
N SER A 322 15.22 19.62 -10.15
CA SER A 322 15.35 18.46 -9.24
C SER A 322 14.01 18.00 -8.66
N MET A 323 13.10 18.94 -8.39
CA MET A 323 11.74 18.62 -7.95
C MET A 323 10.97 17.84 -9.03
N LEU A 324 11.04 18.27 -10.26
CA LEU A 324 10.38 17.62 -11.39
C LEU A 324 11.03 16.29 -11.76
N ALA A 325 12.35 16.15 -11.57
CA ALA A 325 13.02 14.87 -11.71
C ALA A 325 12.47 13.84 -10.71
N LEU A 326 12.23 14.23 -9.46
CA LEU A 326 11.58 13.34 -8.46
C LEU A 326 10.12 13.04 -8.82
N ALA A 327 9.36 14.00 -9.32
CA ALA A 327 8.00 13.76 -9.80
C ALA A 327 7.98 12.70 -10.92
N GLY A 328 8.93 12.77 -11.86
CA GLY A 328 9.08 11.78 -12.93
C GLY A 328 9.67 10.42 -12.48
N MET A 329 10.34 10.35 -11.33
CA MET A 329 10.88 9.11 -10.77
C MET A 329 9.91 8.39 -9.84
N GLY A 330 9.04 9.12 -9.14
CA GLY A 330 8.13 8.58 -8.12
C GLY A 330 6.68 8.49 -8.56
N GLY A 331 6.33 9.01 -9.73
CA GLY A 331 4.94 9.14 -10.15
C GLY A 331 4.61 8.30 -11.38
N ALA A 332 4.52 8.92 -12.45
CA ALA A 332 3.77 8.51 -13.63
C ALA A 332 4.33 7.36 -14.47
N GLY A 333 5.50 6.80 -14.19
CA GLY A 333 6.08 5.78 -15.07
C GLY A 333 6.33 4.41 -14.44
N ASP A 334 6.49 4.34 -13.13
CA ASP A 334 6.81 3.11 -12.40
C ASP A 334 5.79 2.80 -11.29
N GLU A 335 4.86 3.72 -10.98
CA GLU A 335 3.74 3.39 -10.12
C GLU A 335 2.87 2.35 -10.85
N PRO A 336 2.52 1.25 -10.20
CA PRO A 336 1.58 0.29 -10.77
C PRO A 336 0.28 1.04 -11.06
N ASN A 337 -0.20 1.00 -12.31
CA ASN A 337 -1.38 1.75 -12.75
C ASN A 337 -2.47 1.74 -11.69
N MET A 338 -2.76 2.91 -11.16
CA MET A 338 -3.83 3.11 -10.21
C MET A 338 -5.14 3.22 -10.98
N SER A 339 -6.06 2.27 -10.79
CA SER A 339 -7.40 2.35 -11.38
C SER A 339 -8.20 3.46 -10.70
N ILE A 340 -8.15 4.64 -11.28
CA ILE A 340 -8.79 5.85 -10.71
C ILE A 340 -10.31 5.66 -10.56
N GLY A 341 -10.94 4.96 -11.51
CA GLY A 341 -12.37 4.63 -11.38
C GLY A 341 -12.67 3.76 -10.17
N MET A 342 -11.82 2.75 -9.89
CA MET A 342 -11.97 1.94 -8.67
C MET A 342 -11.68 2.76 -7.40
N GLN A 343 -10.65 3.61 -7.42
CA GLN A 343 -10.33 4.50 -6.30
C GLN A 343 -11.53 5.37 -5.95
N LEU A 344 -12.14 6.01 -6.95
CA LEU A 344 -13.31 6.86 -6.75
C LEU A 344 -14.54 6.07 -6.30
N SER A 345 -14.78 4.87 -6.85
CA SER A 345 -15.91 4.03 -6.44
C SER A 345 -15.82 3.68 -4.95
N VAL A 346 -14.63 3.32 -4.45
CA VAL A 346 -14.40 3.05 -3.01
C VAL A 346 -14.56 4.33 -2.19
N ILE A 347 -13.79 5.39 -2.49
CA ILE A 347 -13.79 6.62 -1.68
C ILE A 347 -15.18 7.26 -1.64
N CYS A 348 -15.89 7.31 -2.78
CA CYS A 348 -17.20 7.94 -2.85
C CYS A 348 -18.29 7.10 -2.17
N ALA A 349 -18.15 5.77 -2.11
CA ALA A 349 -19.09 4.89 -1.41
C ALA A 349 -18.82 4.82 0.10
N GLU A 350 -17.55 4.70 0.48
CA GLU A 350 -17.15 4.33 1.85
C GLU A 350 -16.73 5.53 2.71
N ASP A 351 -16.11 6.57 2.14
CA ASP A 351 -15.52 7.67 2.90
C ASP A 351 -16.35 8.95 2.78
N ALA A 352 -16.71 9.35 1.57
CA ALA A 352 -17.39 10.62 1.30
C ALA A 352 -18.74 10.79 2.04
N PRO A 353 -19.58 9.74 2.23
CA PRO A 353 -20.85 9.89 2.95
C PRO A 353 -20.69 10.28 4.42
N LYS A 354 -19.54 10.03 5.01
CA LYS A 354 -19.25 10.34 6.42
C LYS A 354 -18.52 11.67 6.61
N ASN A 355 -18.19 12.38 5.54
CA ASN A 355 -17.52 13.68 5.60
C ASN A 355 -18.55 14.81 5.62
N THR A 356 -18.50 15.66 6.64
CA THR A 356 -19.29 16.90 6.66
C THR A 356 -18.55 18.02 5.94
N PRO A 357 -19.25 19.05 5.41
CA PRO A 357 -18.58 20.23 4.85
C PRO A 357 -17.61 20.90 5.83
N ASP A 358 -17.94 20.93 7.12
CA ASP A 358 -17.08 21.47 8.18
C ASP A 358 -15.80 20.64 8.38
N ASP A 359 -15.88 19.31 8.38
CA ASP A 359 -14.71 18.44 8.42
C ASP A 359 -13.74 18.73 7.25
N LEU A 360 -14.31 18.87 6.05
CA LEU A 360 -13.54 19.09 4.83
C LEU A 360 -12.87 20.47 4.84
N GLN A 361 -13.59 21.50 5.28
CA GLN A 361 -13.03 22.83 5.42
C GLN A 361 -11.90 22.86 6.44
N LYS A 362 -12.12 22.34 7.64
CA LYS A 362 -11.10 22.26 8.69
C LYS A 362 -9.88 21.46 8.25
N GLY A 363 -10.10 20.30 7.59
CA GLY A 363 -9.01 19.49 7.07
C GLY A 363 -8.16 20.21 6.02
N SER A 364 -8.77 21.04 5.18
CA SER A 364 -8.06 21.78 4.13
C SER A 364 -7.31 23.01 4.64
N GLU A 365 -7.87 23.75 5.59
CA GLU A 365 -7.35 25.06 6.02
C GLU A 365 -6.28 24.96 7.11
N SER A 366 -6.25 23.87 7.88
CA SER A 366 -5.42 23.75 9.08
C SER A 366 -3.95 23.37 8.81
N THR A 367 -3.57 23.06 7.57
CA THR A 367 -2.24 22.55 7.23
C THR A 367 -1.67 23.17 5.97
N LEU A 368 -0.33 23.06 5.78
CA LEU A 368 0.37 23.55 4.59
C LEU A 368 -0.12 22.91 3.29
N PHE A 369 -0.56 21.66 3.35
CA PHE A 369 -0.87 20.85 2.17
C PHE A 369 -2.36 20.65 1.92
N GLY A 370 -3.23 21.03 2.88
CA GLY A 370 -4.62 20.61 2.92
C GLY A 370 -5.44 20.96 1.68
N LYS A 371 -5.39 22.19 1.24
CA LYS A 371 -6.17 22.67 0.09
C LYS A 371 -5.75 22.05 -1.25
N TYR A 372 -4.57 21.42 -1.32
CA TYR A 372 -4.07 20.79 -2.55
C TYR A 372 -4.37 19.30 -2.63
N VAL A 373 -4.40 18.61 -1.49
CA VAL A 373 -4.49 17.14 -1.42
C VAL A 373 -5.93 16.62 -1.53
N MET A 374 -6.93 17.40 -1.07
CA MET A 374 -8.31 16.90 -0.93
C MET A 374 -9.28 17.30 -2.05
N SER A 375 -8.97 18.31 -2.86
CA SER A 375 -9.96 18.98 -3.70
C SER A 375 -10.57 18.13 -4.81
N ILE A 376 -9.80 17.25 -5.45
CA ILE A 376 -10.24 16.46 -6.61
C ILE A 376 -11.24 15.37 -6.19
N GLN A 377 -10.94 14.60 -5.16
CA GLN A 377 -11.81 13.50 -4.70
C GLN A 377 -13.16 14.04 -4.24
N GLN A 378 -13.18 15.18 -3.55
CA GLN A 378 -14.45 15.82 -3.13
C GLN A 378 -15.32 16.21 -4.32
N GLN A 379 -14.73 16.87 -5.32
CA GLN A 379 -15.43 17.27 -6.52
C GLN A 379 -15.90 16.06 -7.35
N ALA A 380 -15.09 15.03 -7.46
CA ALA A 380 -15.43 13.81 -8.17
C ALA A 380 -16.60 13.08 -7.50
N CYS A 381 -16.62 12.95 -6.18
CA CYS A 381 -17.71 12.28 -5.46
C CYS A 381 -19.05 13.02 -5.54
N ALA A 382 -19.10 14.27 -6.01
CA ALA A 382 -20.36 14.97 -6.26
C ALA A 382 -21.15 14.39 -7.46
N PHE A 383 -20.48 13.74 -8.40
CA PHE A 383 -21.14 13.14 -9.58
C PHE A 383 -20.87 11.63 -9.77
N TRP A 384 -19.90 11.07 -9.06
CA TRP A 384 -19.54 9.65 -9.17
C TRP A 384 -20.64 8.75 -8.60
N PRO A 385 -21.04 7.66 -9.27
CA PRO A 385 -22.01 6.71 -8.73
C PRO A 385 -21.53 6.12 -7.41
N ARG A 386 -22.42 6.09 -6.42
CA ARG A 386 -22.06 5.66 -5.07
C ARG A 386 -22.70 4.32 -4.76
N GLY A 387 -21.86 3.33 -4.46
CA GLY A 387 -22.29 2.13 -3.77
C GLY A 387 -22.71 2.43 -2.32
N THR A 388 -23.24 1.41 -1.66
CA THR A 388 -23.64 1.49 -0.24
C THR A 388 -22.83 0.49 0.56
N VAL A 389 -22.45 0.90 1.78
CA VAL A 389 -21.91 0.03 2.81
C VAL A 389 -22.77 0.20 4.07
N ASP A 390 -22.92 -0.87 4.83
CA ASP A 390 -23.68 -0.83 6.07
C ASP A 390 -22.98 0.02 7.14
N ASP A 391 -23.72 0.56 8.11
CA ASP A 391 -23.12 1.34 9.20
C ASP A 391 -22.10 0.54 10.01
N SER A 392 -22.28 -0.76 10.12
CA SER A 392 -21.31 -1.67 10.75
C SER A 392 -19.93 -1.70 10.06
N PHE A 393 -19.84 -1.25 8.79
CA PHE A 393 -18.58 -1.10 8.08
C PHE A 393 -17.61 -0.19 8.84
N TYR A 394 -18.11 0.88 9.45
CA TYR A 394 -17.30 1.89 10.15
C TYR A 394 -16.94 1.50 11.59
N GLU A 395 -17.55 0.45 12.11
CA GLU A 395 -17.21 -0.03 13.45
C GLU A 395 -15.80 -0.63 13.48
N PRO A 396 -15.04 -0.45 14.57
CA PRO A 396 -13.76 -1.11 14.73
C PRO A 396 -13.89 -2.63 14.61
N VAL A 397 -12.99 -3.24 13.86
CA VAL A 397 -12.96 -4.71 13.74
C VAL A 397 -12.45 -5.30 15.04
N LYS A 398 -13.26 -6.18 15.66
CA LYS A 398 -12.88 -6.95 16.84
C LYS A 398 -12.57 -8.38 16.41
N SER A 399 -11.39 -8.87 16.77
CA SER A 399 -10.95 -10.20 16.36
C SER A 399 -9.93 -10.77 17.34
N ASP A 400 -9.90 -12.10 17.46
CA ASP A 400 -8.89 -12.88 18.16
C ASP A 400 -7.87 -13.54 17.21
N ILE A 401 -7.92 -13.23 15.92
CA ILE A 401 -6.96 -13.68 14.94
C ILE A 401 -5.58 -13.07 15.27
N PRO A 402 -4.50 -13.89 15.36
CA PRO A 402 -3.16 -13.37 15.54
C PRO A 402 -2.83 -12.32 14.47
N THR A 403 -2.50 -11.10 14.92
CA THR A 403 -2.30 -9.97 14.00
C THR A 403 -1.03 -9.20 14.31
N LEU A 404 -0.16 -9.05 13.30
CA LEU A 404 1.00 -8.17 13.35
C LEU A 404 0.64 -6.83 12.72
N VAL A 405 0.73 -5.75 13.51
CA VAL A 405 0.49 -4.38 13.04
C VAL A 405 1.81 -3.66 12.90
N LEU A 406 2.13 -3.19 11.71
CA LEU A 406 3.36 -2.46 11.41
C LEU A 406 3.06 -1.02 11.02
N SER A 407 3.84 -0.08 11.53
CA SER A 407 3.74 1.33 11.19
C SER A 407 5.12 1.94 11.01
N GLY A 408 5.28 2.76 9.99
CA GLY A 408 6.43 3.64 9.87
C GLY A 408 6.27 4.90 10.73
N GLU A 409 7.30 5.27 11.49
CA GLU A 409 7.26 6.48 12.34
C GLU A 409 6.93 7.74 11.56
N VAL A 410 7.47 7.85 10.36
CA VAL A 410 7.37 9.06 9.51
C VAL A 410 6.41 8.88 8.33
N ASP A 411 5.51 7.92 8.42
CA ASP A 411 4.47 7.70 7.41
C ASP A 411 3.59 8.95 7.25
N PRO A 412 3.46 9.50 6.02
CA PRO A 412 2.73 10.73 5.76
C PRO A 412 1.21 10.56 5.62
N VAL A 413 0.71 9.34 5.50
CA VAL A 413 -0.73 9.08 5.22
C VAL A 413 -1.38 8.13 6.20
N THR A 414 -0.64 7.12 6.70
CA THR A 414 -1.11 6.13 7.67
C THR A 414 -0.17 6.05 8.89
N PRO A 415 -0.02 7.16 9.65
CA PRO A 415 0.89 7.23 10.79
C PRO A 415 0.54 6.21 11.88
N PRO A 416 1.46 5.97 12.84
CA PRO A 416 1.30 4.97 13.90
C PRO A 416 0.00 5.06 14.70
N THR A 417 -0.61 6.23 14.81
CA THR A 417 -1.87 6.43 15.55
C THR A 417 -3.02 5.59 15.01
N TRP A 418 -3.07 5.33 13.70
CA TRP A 418 -4.09 4.45 13.12
C TRP A 418 -3.82 2.97 13.43
N GLY A 419 -2.55 2.57 13.43
CA GLY A 419 -2.14 1.23 13.85
C GLY A 419 -2.44 0.98 15.33
N GLU A 420 -2.18 1.95 16.21
CA GLU A 420 -2.47 1.89 17.64
C GLU A 420 -3.97 1.72 17.90
N GLN A 421 -4.82 2.55 17.28
CA GLN A 421 -6.27 2.46 17.41
C GLN A 421 -6.80 1.11 16.95
N THR A 422 -6.28 0.58 15.84
CA THR A 422 -6.69 -0.72 15.30
C THR A 422 -6.25 -1.87 16.21
N ALA A 423 -5.01 -1.85 16.66
CA ALA A 423 -4.47 -2.88 17.55
C ALA A 423 -5.26 -2.99 18.88
N ALA A 424 -5.79 -1.87 19.39
CA ALA A 424 -6.57 -1.85 20.63
C ALA A 424 -7.85 -2.71 20.59
N THR A 425 -8.34 -3.07 19.39
CA THR A 425 -9.54 -3.90 19.21
C THR A 425 -9.26 -5.33 18.75
N LEU A 426 -7.98 -5.68 18.53
CA LEU A 426 -7.51 -6.99 18.11
C LEU A 426 -6.79 -7.67 19.27
N SER A 427 -7.46 -8.62 19.93
CA SER A 427 -7.02 -9.18 21.24
C SER A 427 -5.69 -9.93 21.19
N GLN A 428 -5.29 -10.45 20.02
CA GLN A 428 -4.01 -11.16 19.81
C GLN A 428 -3.08 -10.37 18.87
N SER A 429 -3.08 -9.05 18.98
CA SER A 429 -2.24 -8.21 18.13
C SER A 429 -0.97 -7.72 18.83
N LYS A 430 0.05 -7.39 18.01
CA LYS A 430 1.23 -6.64 18.44
C LYS A 430 1.48 -5.52 17.46
N HIS A 431 1.44 -4.27 17.95
CA HIS A 431 1.75 -3.09 17.15
C HIS A 431 3.24 -2.76 17.30
N ILE A 432 3.94 -2.62 16.17
CA ILE A 432 5.36 -2.29 16.09
C ILE A 432 5.52 -1.05 15.22
N VAL A 433 6.06 0.00 15.83
CA VAL A 433 6.45 1.23 15.12
C VAL A 433 7.95 1.15 14.79
N ILE A 434 8.28 1.22 13.50
CA ILE A 434 9.68 1.17 13.04
C ILE A 434 10.18 2.61 12.82
N ALA A 435 11.15 3.00 13.63
CA ALA A 435 11.72 4.35 13.62
C ALA A 435 12.34 4.70 12.25
N GLY A 436 12.16 5.96 11.81
CA GLY A 436 12.76 6.48 10.58
C GLY A 436 12.27 5.83 9.30
N THR A 437 11.24 4.97 9.34
CA THR A 437 10.60 4.37 8.15
C THR A 437 9.35 5.15 7.75
N GLY A 438 9.06 5.16 6.44
CA GLY A 438 7.88 5.78 5.85
C GLY A 438 6.72 4.83 5.69
N HIS A 439 6.02 4.98 4.55
CA HIS A 439 4.84 4.19 4.24
C HIS A 439 5.19 2.72 3.97
N THR A 440 4.44 1.78 4.57
CA THR A 440 4.65 0.33 4.50
C THR A 440 6.03 -0.13 5.04
N ALA A 441 6.14 -0.17 6.36
CA ALA A 441 7.36 -0.52 7.09
C ALA A 441 7.82 -1.99 6.91
N GLY A 442 6.91 -2.87 6.50
CA GLY A 442 7.17 -4.29 6.20
C GLY A 442 8.12 -4.51 5.02
N SER A 443 8.31 -3.52 4.14
CA SER A 443 9.28 -3.57 3.06
C SER A 443 10.75 -3.49 3.52
N THR A 444 11.00 -3.02 4.75
CA THR A 444 12.36 -2.95 5.32
C THR A 444 12.89 -4.33 5.71
N GLY A 445 14.21 -4.50 5.75
CA GLY A 445 14.81 -5.78 6.14
C GLY A 445 14.39 -6.27 7.54
N CYS A 446 14.15 -5.36 8.49
CA CYS A 446 13.58 -5.68 9.78
C CYS A 446 12.11 -6.10 9.67
N GLY A 447 11.28 -5.35 8.93
CA GLY A 447 9.89 -5.68 8.67
C GLY A 447 9.72 -7.04 8.01
N GLN A 448 10.50 -7.34 6.97
CA GLN A 448 10.50 -8.64 6.29
C GLN A 448 10.81 -9.81 7.24
N ARG A 449 11.78 -9.62 8.16
CA ARG A 449 12.11 -10.62 9.18
C ARG A 449 10.94 -10.85 10.13
N LEU A 450 10.37 -9.76 10.67
CA LEU A 450 9.24 -9.83 11.60
C LEU A 450 8.01 -10.52 10.97
N ILE A 451 7.71 -10.20 9.71
CA ILE A 451 6.61 -10.85 8.97
C ILE A 451 6.87 -12.36 8.83
N ARG A 452 8.08 -12.75 8.43
CA ARG A 452 8.43 -14.18 8.28
C ARG A 452 8.30 -14.93 9.61
N GLU A 453 8.91 -14.42 10.68
CA GLU A 453 8.88 -15.03 12.00
C GLU A 453 7.44 -15.14 12.52
N PHE A 454 6.64 -14.07 12.35
CA PHE A 454 5.24 -14.07 12.76
C PHE A 454 4.38 -15.10 12.01
N ILE A 455 4.50 -15.18 10.68
CA ILE A 455 3.77 -16.18 9.90
C ILE A 455 4.20 -17.60 10.29
N GLU A 456 5.49 -17.82 10.57
CA GLU A 456 5.98 -19.14 11.00
C GLU A 456 5.37 -19.57 12.33
N GLU A 457 5.46 -18.71 13.34
CA GLU A 457 4.97 -18.97 14.69
C GLU A 457 3.43 -18.97 14.78
N GLY A 458 2.75 -18.20 13.94
CA GLY A 458 1.30 -17.96 14.02
C GLY A 458 0.90 -17.21 15.30
N SER A 459 1.84 -16.51 15.94
CA SER A 459 1.67 -15.80 17.21
C SER A 459 2.61 -14.62 17.31
N THR A 460 2.19 -13.58 18.02
CA THR A 460 3.03 -12.40 18.32
C THR A 460 3.77 -12.52 19.67
N ALA A 461 3.53 -13.58 20.45
CA ALA A 461 3.97 -13.67 21.86
C ALA A 461 5.49 -13.66 22.02
N ASN A 462 6.20 -14.42 21.19
CA ASN A 462 7.66 -14.57 21.26
C ASN A 462 8.42 -13.85 20.14
N LEU A 463 7.75 -12.94 19.41
CA LEU A 463 8.34 -12.25 18.27
C LEU A 463 9.52 -11.36 18.70
N ASP A 464 10.73 -11.65 18.19
CA ASP A 464 11.94 -10.85 18.45
C ASP A 464 11.91 -9.53 17.69
N THR A 465 11.71 -8.43 18.41
CA THR A 465 11.66 -7.09 17.86
C THR A 465 12.98 -6.33 17.92
N SER A 466 14.08 -6.96 18.35
CA SER A 466 15.38 -6.30 18.57
C SER A 466 15.99 -5.61 17.34
N CYS A 467 15.56 -5.98 16.13
CA CYS A 467 16.01 -5.31 14.92
C CYS A 467 15.44 -3.90 14.76
N VAL A 468 14.28 -3.59 15.38
CA VAL A 468 13.65 -2.27 15.29
C VAL A 468 14.57 -1.18 15.84
N ASP A 469 15.27 -1.46 16.94
CA ASP A 469 16.19 -0.52 17.58
C ASP A 469 17.41 -0.16 16.70
N LYS A 470 17.63 -0.89 15.63
CA LYS A 470 18.75 -0.68 14.70
C LYS A 470 18.37 0.13 13.47
N VAL A 471 17.08 0.29 13.21
CA VAL A 471 16.61 1.06 12.05
C VAL A 471 16.80 2.55 12.32
N ARG A 472 17.25 3.29 11.33
CA ARG A 472 17.49 4.73 11.39
C ARG A 472 17.05 5.39 10.09
N ARG A 473 16.68 6.66 10.19
CA ARG A 473 16.45 7.49 9.00
C ARG A 473 17.73 7.55 8.15
N PRO A 474 17.65 7.47 6.82
CA PRO A 474 18.77 7.72 5.93
C PRO A 474 19.34 9.13 6.12
N ALA A 475 20.63 9.31 5.80
CA ALA A 475 21.30 10.61 5.92
C ALA A 475 20.75 11.62 4.92
N PHE A 476 20.55 12.87 5.36
CA PHE A 476 20.14 13.97 4.48
C PHE A 476 21.19 14.29 3.43
N PHE A 477 20.73 14.57 2.22
CA PHE A 477 21.57 15.14 1.17
C PHE A 477 21.84 16.63 1.50
N VAL A 478 23.08 16.97 1.71
CA VAL A 478 23.52 18.36 2.00
C VAL A 478 24.06 19.07 0.75
N SER A 479 24.24 18.33 -0.33
CA SER A 479 24.63 18.81 -1.66
C SER A 479 24.15 17.83 -2.74
N PRO A 480 24.22 18.20 -4.04
CA PRO A 480 23.96 17.24 -5.12
C PRO A 480 24.88 15.99 -5.10
N ALA A 481 26.03 16.06 -4.45
CA ALA A 481 26.97 14.95 -4.30
C ALA A 481 26.56 13.95 -3.20
N GLY A 482 25.59 14.28 -2.36
CA GLY A 482 25.12 13.38 -1.30
C GLY A 482 25.15 13.95 0.11
N PRO A 483 25.13 13.06 1.12
CA PRO A 483 25.25 13.41 2.53
C PRO A 483 26.63 14.01 2.87
N ASP A 484 26.74 14.64 4.03
CA ASP A 484 28.02 15.13 4.55
C ASP A 484 29.00 13.94 4.72
N PRO A 485 30.15 13.92 3.98
CA PRO A 485 31.11 12.85 4.07
C PRO A 485 31.81 12.75 5.45
N ASN A 486 31.78 13.84 6.24
CA ASN A 486 32.34 13.89 7.58
C ASN A 486 31.33 13.51 8.68
N ARG A 487 30.13 13.09 8.30
CA ARG A 487 29.10 12.65 9.25
C ARG A 487 29.62 11.43 10.03
N THR A 488 30.06 11.67 11.27
CA THR A 488 30.30 10.58 12.22
C THR A 488 28.94 9.97 12.59
N GLY A 489 28.66 8.75 12.15
CA GLY A 489 27.38 8.08 12.34
C GLY A 489 26.97 7.96 13.79
N SER A 490 26.28 8.96 14.31
CA SER A 490 25.53 8.85 15.57
C SER A 490 24.49 9.96 15.71
N ALA A 491 23.37 9.87 15.02
CA ALA A 491 22.17 10.39 15.65
C ALA A 491 21.74 9.36 16.70
N LYS A 492 22.19 9.48 17.93
CA LYS A 492 21.58 8.81 19.07
C LYS A 492 20.21 9.47 19.27
N GLY A 493 19.23 9.04 18.51
CA GLY A 493 17.84 9.24 18.85
C GLY A 493 17.60 8.53 20.17
N LYS A 494 17.50 9.29 21.25
CA LYS A 494 16.97 8.79 22.52
C LYS A 494 15.56 8.28 22.23
N PRO A 495 15.19 7.04 22.59
CA PRO A 495 13.81 6.59 22.45
C PRO A 495 12.91 7.58 23.19
N PRO A 496 11.70 7.90 22.68
CA PRO A 496 10.75 8.70 23.41
C PRO A 496 10.51 8.04 24.77
N ALA A 497 10.68 8.81 25.83
CA ALA A 497 10.39 8.36 27.18
C ALA A 497 8.92 7.94 27.24
N GLY A 498 8.68 6.69 27.62
CA GLY A 498 7.34 6.17 27.77
C GLY A 498 6.52 7.09 28.67
N GLN A 499 5.45 7.63 28.16
CA GLN A 499 4.41 8.21 28.97
C GLN A 499 3.65 7.03 29.60
N GLY A 500 3.85 6.85 30.91
CA GLY A 500 3.08 5.92 31.71
C GLY A 500 1.60 6.33 31.72
N PRO A 501 0.71 5.42 32.08
CA PRO A 501 -0.73 5.62 32.04
C PRO A 501 -1.18 6.66 33.06
N GLN A 502 -1.91 7.68 32.60
CA GLN A 502 -2.86 8.46 33.37
C GLN A 502 -4.24 8.34 32.72
#